data_84a32beaf82af3c01b7be7747ac92758
#
_entry.id   84a32beaf82af3c01b7be7747ac92758
#
_cell.length_a   1.000
_cell.length_b   1.000
_cell.length_c   1.000
_cell.angle_alpha   90.00
_cell.angle_beta   90.00
_cell.angle_gamma   90.00
#
_symmetry.space_group_name_H-M   'P 1'
#
loop_
_entity.id
_entity.type
_entity.pdbx_description
1 polymer ?
#
loop_
_entity_poly.entity_id
_entity_poly.type
_entity_poly.pdbx_seq_one_letter_code
_entity_poly.pdbx_strand_id
1 'polypeptide(L)'
;EELKTLHQALIADESKFVAIYGRRRVGKTFLVKEAFNNDFVFYHTGLANETNRIQLAEFNRSLASYSKQKQSKLKDWYEAFDKLGQLLAQSTIPKKVVFIDEMPWMDSPRSNFLSALEHFWNGWASARKDILLIVCGSATSWIINKVIKNHGGLHNRVSVRIHLKPFCLRECELYSEEMGLRFNRRQVLEGYMIMGGVPFYWSQLKSGMSLAQNINQLFFSEDGNLRHEFDDLYDSLFKQPKPYLSIVDALATKKVGMTRTEILQATKLTDNGKLTEYLENLEYCGFIRK
;
A
#
# COMPACT_ATOMS: atom_id res chain seq x y z
N GLU A 1 11.68 2.89 -13.32
CA GLU A 1 10.66 3.82 -13.85
C GLU A 1 10.03 4.62 -12.71
N GLU A 2 9.57 3.97 -11.66
CA GLU A 2 8.90 4.59 -10.51
C GLU A 2 9.81 5.56 -9.74
N LEU A 3 11.08 5.21 -9.53
CA LEU A 3 12.07 6.12 -8.93
C LEU A 3 12.25 7.39 -9.74
N LYS A 4 12.34 7.28 -11.08
CA LYS A 4 12.43 8.43 -11.97
C LYS A 4 11.19 9.32 -11.86
N THR A 5 10.01 8.72 -11.77
CA THR A 5 8.74 9.44 -11.60
C THR A 5 8.71 10.21 -10.27
N LEU A 6 9.18 9.60 -9.18
CA LEU A 6 9.27 10.27 -7.87
C LEU A 6 10.28 11.41 -7.88
N HIS A 7 11.45 11.22 -8.50
CA HIS A 7 12.44 12.31 -8.65
C HIS A 7 11.93 13.45 -9.52
N GLN A 8 11.17 13.16 -10.59
CA GLN A 8 10.53 14.21 -11.38
C GLN A 8 9.49 15.00 -10.57
N ALA A 9 8.72 14.32 -9.71
CA ALA A 9 7.81 15.00 -8.80
C ALA A 9 8.53 15.86 -7.76
N LEU A 10 9.73 15.45 -7.32
CA LEU A 10 10.56 16.21 -6.38
C LEU A 10 11.03 17.55 -6.96
N ILE A 11 11.50 17.56 -8.22
CA ILE A 11 12.08 18.74 -8.87
C ILE A 11 11.03 19.64 -9.55
N ALA A 12 9.73 19.28 -9.50
CA ALA A 12 8.68 20.08 -10.12
C ALA A 12 8.53 21.46 -9.44
N ASP A 13 8.28 22.52 -10.22
CA ASP A 13 8.08 23.90 -9.74
C ASP A 13 6.71 24.15 -9.07
N GLU A 14 5.95 23.12 -8.85
CA GLU A 14 4.63 23.15 -8.18
C GLU A 14 4.50 22.04 -7.14
N SER A 15 3.58 22.21 -6.20
CA SER A 15 3.27 21.14 -5.24
C SER A 15 2.68 19.94 -5.96
N LYS A 16 3.17 18.75 -5.60
CA LYS A 16 2.71 17.48 -6.18
C LYS A 16 2.06 16.59 -5.14
N PHE A 17 0.93 15.99 -5.54
CA PHE A 17 0.27 14.96 -4.78
C PHE A 17 0.45 13.61 -5.49
N VAL A 18 1.19 12.72 -4.86
CA VAL A 18 1.53 11.38 -5.39
C VAL A 18 0.75 10.33 -4.64
N ALA A 19 0.03 9.47 -5.34
CA ALA A 19 -0.61 8.30 -4.76
C ALA A 19 0.08 7.03 -5.27
N ILE A 20 0.61 6.22 -4.33
CA ILE A 20 1.24 4.93 -4.61
C ILE A 20 0.35 3.82 -4.09
N TYR A 21 -0.03 2.92 -4.95
CA TYR A 21 -0.92 1.80 -4.62
C TYR A 21 -0.44 0.52 -5.29
N GLY A 22 -0.95 -0.60 -4.84
CA GLY A 22 -0.58 -1.91 -5.32
C GLY A 22 -0.62 -2.93 -4.19
N ARG A 23 -0.47 -4.19 -4.55
CA ARG A 23 -0.56 -5.34 -3.64
C ARG A 23 0.31 -5.13 -2.39
N ARG A 24 -0.09 -5.73 -1.28
CA ARG A 24 0.75 -5.83 -0.08
C ARG A 24 2.08 -6.52 -0.42
N ARG A 25 3.17 -6.10 0.24
CA ARG A 25 4.52 -6.68 0.12
C ARG A 25 5.24 -6.49 -1.23
N VAL A 26 4.73 -5.58 -2.08
CA VAL A 26 5.43 -5.21 -3.34
C VAL A 26 6.50 -4.13 -3.18
N GLY A 27 6.71 -3.62 -1.95
CA GLY A 27 7.79 -2.67 -1.69
C GLY A 27 7.41 -1.19 -1.80
N LYS A 28 6.11 -0.79 -1.65
CA LYS A 28 5.69 0.62 -1.73
C LYS A 28 6.45 1.54 -0.79
N THR A 29 6.47 1.20 0.50
CA THR A 29 7.20 1.95 1.53
C THR A 29 8.69 1.98 1.26
N PHE A 30 9.27 0.85 0.82
CA PHE A 30 10.68 0.74 0.45
C PHE A 30 11.02 1.68 -0.72
N LEU A 31 10.20 1.67 -1.78
CA LEU A 31 10.38 2.56 -2.94
C LEU A 31 10.47 4.04 -2.53
N VAL A 32 9.55 4.50 -1.66
CA VAL A 32 9.54 5.90 -1.21
C VAL A 32 10.76 6.20 -0.34
N LYS A 33 11.09 5.31 0.60
CA LYS A 33 12.26 5.48 1.48
C LYS A 33 13.56 5.52 0.69
N GLU A 34 13.70 4.66 -0.32
CA GLU A 34 14.87 4.63 -1.21
C GLU A 34 14.94 5.88 -2.08
N ALA A 35 13.82 6.31 -2.67
CA ALA A 35 13.78 7.49 -3.53
C ALA A 35 14.24 8.79 -2.83
N PHE A 36 14.05 8.87 -1.52
CA PHE A 36 14.35 10.07 -0.73
C PHE A 36 15.39 9.83 0.38
N ASN A 37 16.11 8.71 0.37
CA ASN A 37 17.14 8.35 1.38
C ASN A 37 16.63 8.45 2.83
N ASN A 38 15.35 8.14 3.07
CA ASN A 38 14.65 8.35 4.35
C ASN A 38 14.63 9.81 4.84
N ASP A 39 14.95 10.79 4.01
CA ASP A 39 14.94 12.20 4.37
C ASP A 39 13.57 12.83 4.08
N PHE A 40 12.73 12.88 5.10
CA PHE A 40 11.37 13.42 5.06
C PHE A 40 11.26 14.61 6.01
N VAL A 41 10.58 15.68 5.57
CA VAL A 41 10.16 16.76 6.48
C VAL A 41 9.07 16.26 7.42
N PHE A 42 8.27 15.29 6.98
CA PHE A 42 7.32 14.57 7.81
C PHE A 42 7.05 13.17 7.26
N TYR A 43 7.12 12.18 8.12
CA TYR A 43 6.74 10.80 7.83
C TYR A 43 5.78 10.28 8.91
N HIS A 44 4.71 9.65 8.49
CA HIS A 44 3.78 8.98 9.38
C HIS A 44 3.21 7.72 8.72
N THR A 45 2.95 6.69 9.51
CA THR A 45 2.28 5.45 9.07
C THR A 45 1.03 5.18 9.90
N GLY A 46 -0.07 4.88 9.22
CA GLY A 46 -1.32 4.47 9.87
C GLY A 46 -1.20 3.13 10.56
N LEU A 47 -1.84 2.97 11.71
CA LEU A 47 -1.86 1.75 12.50
C LEU A 47 -3.01 0.84 12.10
N ALA A 48 -2.72 -0.43 11.83
CA ALA A 48 -3.73 -1.40 11.45
C ALA A 48 -4.75 -1.63 12.58
N ASN A 49 -6.05 -1.63 12.22
CA ASN A 49 -7.17 -1.96 13.12
C ASN A 49 -7.30 -1.08 14.38
N GLU A 50 -6.68 0.10 14.40
CA GLU A 50 -6.74 1.00 15.55
C GLU A 50 -7.88 2.02 15.46
N THR A 51 -8.29 2.50 16.63
CA THR A 51 -9.33 3.52 16.76
C THR A 51 -8.84 4.89 16.29
N ASN A 52 -9.75 5.78 15.86
CA ASN A 52 -9.43 7.16 15.48
C ASN A 52 -8.63 7.91 16.56
N ARG A 53 -8.95 7.68 17.82
CA ARG A 53 -8.23 8.29 18.96
C ARG A 53 -6.75 7.87 19.02
N ILE A 54 -6.47 6.60 18.76
CA ILE A 54 -5.10 6.07 18.74
C ILE A 54 -4.37 6.57 17.49
N GLN A 55 -5.02 6.57 16.33
CA GLN A 55 -4.45 7.14 15.11
C GLN A 55 -4.02 8.60 15.29
N LEU A 56 -4.89 9.44 15.86
CA LEU A 56 -4.57 10.84 16.16
C LEU A 56 -3.44 10.99 17.18
N ALA A 57 -3.38 10.11 18.19
CA ALA A 57 -2.31 10.14 19.17
C ALA A 57 -0.94 9.80 18.54
N GLU A 58 -0.89 8.82 17.64
CA GLU A 58 0.34 8.46 16.92
C GLU A 58 0.74 9.53 15.89
N PHE A 59 -0.22 10.12 15.19
CA PHE A 59 0.06 11.27 14.32
C PHE A 59 0.66 12.44 15.11
N ASN A 60 0.11 12.70 16.31
CA ASN A 60 0.64 13.73 17.20
C ASN A 60 2.07 13.42 17.69
N ARG A 61 2.40 12.14 17.96
CA ARG A 61 3.77 11.73 18.26
C ARG A 61 4.72 11.98 17.11
N SER A 62 4.28 11.67 15.88
CA SER A 62 5.06 11.98 14.68
C SER A 62 5.29 13.49 14.56
N LEU A 63 4.25 14.33 14.72
CA LEU A 63 4.41 15.79 14.71
C LEU A 63 5.41 16.28 15.78
N ALA A 64 5.32 15.75 17.01
CA ALA A 64 6.24 16.11 18.09
C ALA A 64 7.70 15.74 17.77
N SER A 65 7.92 14.58 17.14
CA SER A 65 9.25 14.11 16.74
C SER A 65 9.89 15.01 15.70
N TYR A 66 9.14 15.40 14.66
CA TYR A 66 9.65 16.23 13.58
C TYR A 66 9.75 17.72 13.96
N SER A 67 8.83 18.25 14.76
CA SER A 67 8.91 19.64 15.25
C SER A 67 9.90 19.83 16.39
N LYS A 68 10.37 18.73 17.02
CA LYS A 68 11.19 18.75 18.24
C LYS A 68 10.53 19.54 19.39
N GLN A 69 9.22 19.68 19.36
CA GLN A 69 8.41 20.42 20.34
C GLN A 69 7.31 19.53 20.92
N LYS A 70 7.02 19.74 22.21
CA LYS A 70 5.89 19.07 22.84
C LYS A 70 4.58 19.57 22.22
N GLN A 71 3.81 18.65 21.67
CA GLN A 71 2.51 18.95 21.06
C GLN A 71 1.38 18.77 22.08
N SER A 72 0.39 19.66 22.01
CA SER A 72 -0.88 19.45 22.72
C SER A 72 -1.65 18.30 22.07
N LYS A 73 -2.54 17.66 22.84
CA LYS A 73 -3.39 16.59 22.30
C LYS A 73 -4.26 17.12 21.15
N LEU A 74 -4.29 16.39 20.04
CA LEU A 74 -5.13 16.70 18.90
C LEU A 74 -6.60 16.41 19.18
N LYS A 75 -7.48 17.28 18.75
CA LYS A 75 -8.94 17.11 18.82
C LYS A 75 -9.47 16.25 17.68
N ASP A 76 -9.01 16.54 16.47
CA ASP A 76 -9.47 15.93 15.23
C ASP A 76 -8.39 16.01 14.14
N TRP A 77 -8.72 15.52 12.96
CA TRP A 77 -7.81 15.52 11.81
C TRP A 77 -7.63 16.90 11.18
N TYR A 78 -8.56 17.84 11.35
CA TYR A 78 -8.37 19.22 10.88
C TYR A 78 -7.24 19.87 11.67
N GLU A 79 -7.27 19.79 13.00
CA GLU A 79 -6.19 20.30 13.84
C GLU A 79 -4.85 19.56 13.55
N ALA A 80 -4.91 18.25 13.26
CA ALA A 80 -3.72 17.48 12.91
C ALA A 80 -3.05 18.01 11.62
N PHE A 81 -3.82 18.26 10.58
CA PHE A 81 -3.31 18.81 9.32
C PHE A 81 -2.93 20.27 9.42
N ASP A 82 -3.60 21.07 10.24
CA ASP A 82 -3.20 22.46 10.52
C ASP A 82 -1.81 22.50 11.17
N LYS A 83 -1.55 21.65 12.16
CA LYS A 83 -0.22 21.54 12.79
C LYS A 83 0.84 21.00 11.82
N LEU A 84 0.48 20.07 10.94
CA LEU A 84 1.37 19.65 9.86
C LEU A 84 1.70 20.84 8.95
N GLY A 85 0.71 21.65 8.56
CA GLY A 85 0.92 22.86 7.77
C GLY A 85 1.89 23.84 8.44
N GLN A 86 1.74 24.06 9.76
CA GLN A 86 2.65 24.90 10.55
C GLN A 86 4.08 24.34 10.57
N LEU A 87 4.24 23.03 10.78
CA LEU A 87 5.54 22.35 10.73
C LEU A 87 6.22 22.57 9.35
N LEU A 88 5.47 22.36 8.27
CA LEU A 88 5.97 22.53 6.91
C LEU A 88 6.30 23.99 6.58
N ALA A 89 5.51 24.93 7.08
CA ALA A 89 5.76 26.36 6.88
C ALA A 89 7.05 26.85 7.59
N GLN A 90 7.39 26.25 8.73
CA GLN A 90 8.61 26.55 9.48
C GLN A 90 9.88 25.88 8.89
N SER A 91 9.73 24.89 8.05
CA SER A 91 10.85 24.20 7.43
C SER A 91 11.54 25.07 6.39
N THR A 92 12.87 25.15 6.44
CA THR A 92 13.71 25.86 5.46
C THR A 92 14.10 25.00 4.26
N ILE A 93 13.74 23.72 4.25
CA ILE A 93 14.01 22.78 3.15
C ILE A 93 13.27 23.27 1.90
N PRO A 94 13.96 23.42 0.73
CA PRO A 94 13.35 23.97 -0.48
C PRO A 94 12.15 23.17 -0.97
N LYS A 95 12.22 21.83 -0.98
CA LYS A 95 11.09 20.94 -1.34
C LYS A 95 10.81 20.01 -0.18
N LYS A 96 9.64 20.15 0.41
CA LYS A 96 9.23 19.43 1.62
C LYS A 96 8.56 18.12 1.22
N VAL A 97 9.25 17.02 1.46
CA VAL A 97 8.70 15.68 1.24
C VAL A 97 7.90 15.27 2.47
N VAL A 98 6.61 15.05 2.27
CA VAL A 98 5.66 14.55 3.26
C VAL A 98 5.23 13.16 2.83
N PHE A 99 5.49 12.16 3.66
CA PHE A 99 5.10 10.79 3.37
C PHE A 99 4.10 10.26 4.39
N ILE A 100 2.90 9.94 3.93
CA ILE A 100 1.83 9.32 4.73
C ILE A 100 1.63 7.89 4.24
N ASP A 101 2.15 6.94 5.00
CA ASP A 101 2.10 5.52 4.69
C ASP A 101 0.88 4.86 5.33
N GLU A 102 0.40 3.78 4.72
CA GLU A 102 -0.76 3.00 5.15
C GLU A 102 -1.97 3.88 5.50
N MET A 103 -2.20 4.90 4.67
CA MET A 103 -3.24 5.93 4.83
C MET A 103 -4.66 5.35 5.03
N PRO A 104 -5.07 4.23 4.41
CA PRO A 104 -6.40 3.65 4.60
C PRO A 104 -6.77 3.34 6.05
N TRP A 105 -5.79 3.07 6.91
CA TRP A 105 -6.04 2.78 8.32
C TRP A 105 -6.47 4.00 9.14
N MET A 106 -6.11 5.20 8.69
CA MET A 106 -6.51 6.46 9.35
C MET A 106 -7.94 6.88 9.02
N ASP A 107 -8.49 6.39 7.89
CA ASP A 107 -9.87 6.67 7.49
C ASP A 107 -10.85 5.71 8.17
N SER A 108 -11.01 5.85 9.48
CA SER A 108 -12.02 5.11 10.24
C SER A 108 -13.41 5.76 10.09
N PRO A 109 -14.51 5.02 10.33
CA PRO A 109 -15.85 5.57 10.26
C PRO A 109 -15.99 6.82 11.14
N ARG A 110 -16.52 7.90 10.57
CA ARG A 110 -16.74 9.22 11.24
C ARG A 110 -15.47 9.94 11.69
N SER A 111 -14.29 9.53 11.20
CA SER A 111 -13.02 10.21 11.52
C SER A 111 -12.90 11.59 10.87
N ASN A 112 -13.58 11.83 9.74
CA ASN A 112 -13.40 12.98 8.87
C ASN A 112 -11.97 13.13 8.31
N PHE A 113 -11.17 12.04 8.31
CA PHE A 113 -9.79 12.07 7.86
C PHE A 113 -9.64 12.58 6.41
N LEU A 114 -10.42 12.01 5.48
CA LEU A 114 -10.37 12.43 4.07
C LEU A 114 -10.77 13.89 3.89
N SER A 115 -11.84 14.34 4.55
CA SER A 115 -12.29 15.73 4.46
C SER A 115 -11.23 16.70 5.00
N ALA A 116 -10.54 16.32 6.07
CA ALA A 116 -9.45 17.12 6.62
C ALA A 116 -8.23 17.16 5.69
N LEU A 117 -7.87 16.03 5.06
CA LEU A 117 -6.83 15.96 4.04
C LEU A 117 -7.19 16.82 2.80
N GLU A 118 -8.45 16.75 2.35
CA GLU A 118 -8.97 17.58 1.27
C GLU A 118 -8.83 19.07 1.58
N HIS A 119 -9.23 19.46 2.79
CA HIS A 119 -9.12 20.84 3.26
C HIS A 119 -7.66 21.30 3.29
N PHE A 120 -6.76 20.51 3.86
CA PHE A 120 -5.33 20.79 3.90
C PHE A 120 -4.74 20.95 2.50
N TRP A 121 -5.02 19.99 1.61
CA TRP A 121 -4.47 20.04 0.26
C TRP A 121 -5.01 21.22 -0.55
N ASN A 122 -6.34 21.38 -0.63
CA ASN A 122 -6.97 22.38 -1.45
C ASN A 122 -6.83 23.80 -0.88
N GLY A 123 -6.90 23.93 0.44
CA GLY A 123 -6.86 25.23 1.10
C GLY A 123 -5.45 25.80 1.28
N TRP A 124 -4.43 24.92 1.31
CA TRP A 124 -3.08 25.37 1.66
C TRP A 124 -1.98 24.74 0.79
N ALA A 125 -1.85 23.42 0.75
CA ALA A 125 -0.67 22.76 0.18
C ALA A 125 -0.57 22.93 -1.34
N SER A 126 -1.70 22.88 -2.07
CA SER A 126 -1.73 22.99 -3.53
C SER A 126 -1.36 24.39 -4.05
N ALA A 127 -1.59 25.45 -3.26
CA ALA A 127 -1.23 26.81 -3.62
C ALA A 127 0.28 27.10 -3.47
N ARG A 128 0.99 26.21 -2.78
CA ARG A 128 2.45 26.28 -2.60
C ARG A 128 3.16 25.65 -3.80
N LYS A 129 4.48 25.86 -3.87
CA LYS A 129 5.33 25.24 -4.90
C LYS A 129 6.26 24.17 -4.32
N ASP A 130 6.33 24.10 -3.01
CA ASP A 130 7.39 23.41 -2.26
C ASP A 130 6.92 22.15 -1.52
N ILE A 131 5.70 21.68 -1.76
CA ILE A 131 5.17 20.46 -1.11
C ILE A 131 5.18 19.27 -2.09
N LEU A 132 5.75 18.16 -1.65
CA LEU A 132 5.61 16.87 -2.27
C LEU A 132 4.89 15.95 -1.26
N LEU A 133 3.58 15.82 -1.42
CA LEU A 133 2.76 14.92 -0.60
C LEU A 133 2.69 13.55 -1.26
N ILE A 134 3.20 12.54 -0.58
CA ILE A 134 3.17 11.15 -1.03
C ILE A 134 2.29 10.37 -0.07
N VAL A 135 1.30 9.69 -0.61
CA VAL A 135 0.43 8.79 0.16
C VAL A 135 0.51 7.38 -0.39
N CYS A 136 0.51 6.40 0.47
CA CYS A 136 0.40 5.03 0.03
C CYS A 136 -0.47 4.17 0.95
N GLY A 137 -0.80 2.98 0.48
CA GLY A 137 -1.52 1.98 1.26
C GLY A 137 -1.65 0.66 0.52
N SER A 138 -1.76 -0.41 1.30
CA SER A 138 -1.94 -1.76 0.80
C SER A 138 -3.40 -2.06 0.42
N ALA A 139 -4.38 -1.35 0.97
CA ALA A 139 -5.77 -1.41 0.53
C ALA A 139 -5.96 -0.65 -0.79
N THR A 140 -5.55 -1.31 -1.89
CA THR A 140 -5.51 -0.74 -3.24
C THR A 140 -6.85 -0.16 -3.68
N SER A 141 -7.95 -0.86 -3.43
CA SER A 141 -9.30 -0.40 -3.75
C SER A 141 -9.68 0.89 -3.02
N TRP A 142 -9.26 1.04 -1.76
CA TRP A 142 -9.50 2.26 -1.01
C TRP A 142 -8.77 3.45 -1.63
N ILE A 143 -7.47 3.32 -1.95
CA ILE A 143 -6.70 4.38 -2.63
C ILE A 143 -7.34 4.75 -3.96
N ILE A 144 -7.72 3.75 -4.77
CA ILE A 144 -8.37 4.00 -6.07
C ILE A 144 -9.69 4.73 -5.89
N ASN A 145 -10.58 4.24 -5.03
CA ASN A 145 -11.95 4.75 -4.94
C ASN A 145 -12.05 6.04 -4.12
N LYS A 146 -11.25 6.18 -3.06
CA LYS A 146 -11.34 7.31 -2.13
C LYS A 146 -10.37 8.45 -2.43
N VAL A 147 -9.26 8.17 -3.12
CA VAL A 147 -8.24 9.18 -3.42
C VAL A 147 -8.19 9.48 -4.92
N ILE A 148 -8.05 8.48 -5.77
CA ILE A 148 -7.82 8.67 -7.21
C ILE A 148 -9.12 8.96 -7.96
N LYS A 149 -10.16 8.15 -7.75
CA LYS A 149 -11.50 8.27 -8.36
C LYS A 149 -12.48 9.03 -7.47
N ASN A 150 -11.98 9.76 -6.46
CA ASN A 150 -12.82 10.56 -5.59
C ASN A 150 -13.65 11.54 -6.41
N HIS A 151 -14.94 11.63 -6.13
CA HIS A 151 -15.86 12.61 -6.74
C HIS A 151 -16.03 13.87 -5.90
N GLY A 152 -15.34 13.97 -4.74
CA GLY A 152 -15.32 15.11 -3.84
C GLY A 152 -14.12 16.04 -4.07
N GLY A 153 -13.62 16.65 -3.01
CA GLY A 153 -12.58 17.68 -3.06
C GLY A 153 -11.18 17.18 -3.48
N LEU A 154 -10.92 15.85 -3.47
CA LEU A 154 -9.69 15.29 -4.04
C LEU A 154 -9.81 14.96 -5.54
N HIS A 155 -10.96 15.26 -6.17
CA HIS A 155 -11.15 14.99 -7.60
C HIS A 155 -10.06 15.69 -8.43
N ASN A 156 -9.35 14.92 -9.27
CA ASN A 156 -8.24 15.40 -10.11
C ASN A 156 -7.09 16.13 -9.36
N ARG A 157 -6.96 15.93 -8.03
CA ARG A 157 -5.89 16.54 -7.24
C ARG A 157 -4.64 15.67 -7.18
N VAL A 158 -4.77 14.37 -7.34
CA VAL A 158 -3.63 13.45 -7.46
C VAL A 158 -2.94 13.67 -8.79
N SER A 159 -1.80 14.33 -8.75
CA SER A 159 -1.03 14.69 -9.95
C SER A 159 -0.18 13.54 -10.49
N VAL A 160 0.23 12.61 -9.62
CA VAL A 160 1.05 11.44 -10.00
C VAL A 160 0.45 10.18 -9.38
N ARG A 161 0.27 9.15 -10.22
CA ARG A 161 -0.30 7.85 -9.80
C ARG A 161 0.70 6.76 -10.12
N ILE A 162 1.14 6.03 -9.11
CA ILE A 162 2.08 4.93 -9.27
C ILE A 162 1.39 3.64 -8.83
N HIS A 163 1.08 2.78 -9.80
CA HIS A 163 0.64 1.42 -9.52
C HIS A 163 1.86 0.51 -9.44
N LEU A 164 2.38 0.31 -8.23
CA LEU A 164 3.53 -0.58 -8.02
C LEU A 164 3.07 -2.04 -8.14
N LYS A 165 3.51 -2.67 -9.22
CA LYS A 165 3.20 -4.07 -9.52
C LYS A 165 4.23 -5.00 -8.89
N PRO A 166 3.89 -6.29 -8.67
CA PRO A 166 4.87 -7.32 -8.43
C PRO A 166 5.89 -7.39 -9.56
N PHE A 167 7.07 -7.90 -9.28
CA PHE A 167 8.09 -8.16 -10.28
C PHE A 167 7.54 -9.04 -11.41
N CYS A 168 7.92 -8.74 -12.64
CA CYS A 168 7.77 -9.69 -13.74
C CYS A 168 8.86 -10.80 -13.64
N LEU A 169 8.72 -11.84 -14.46
CA LEU A 169 9.67 -12.95 -14.43
C LEU A 169 11.13 -12.51 -14.66
N ARG A 170 11.34 -11.53 -15.54
CA ARG A 170 12.68 -10.97 -15.80
C ARG A 170 13.24 -10.24 -14.59
N GLU A 171 12.41 -9.49 -13.87
CA GLU A 171 12.82 -8.78 -12.64
C GLU A 171 13.11 -9.77 -11.51
N CYS A 172 12.37 -10.88 -11.43
CA CYS A 172 12.70 -11.96 -10.49
C CYS A 172 14.04 -12.63 -10.81
N GLU A 173 14.39 -12.80 -12.09
CA GLU A 173 15.69 -13.32 -12.54
C GLU A 173 16.80 -12.36 -12.08
N LEU A 174 16.70 -11.08 -12.39
CA LEU A 174 17.66 -10.05 -11.96
C LEU A 174 17.79 -9.96 -10.44
N TYR A 175 16.67 -9.98 -9.73
CA TYR A 175 16.68 -9.98 -8.27
C TYR A 175 17.38 -11.21 -7.68
N SER A 176 17.14 -12.39 -8.26
CA SER A 176 17.81 -13.63 -7.85
C SER A 176 19.31 -13.56 -8.05
N GLU A 177 19.77 -12.99 -9.17
CA GLU A 177 21.18 -12.77 -9.46
C GLU A 177 21.83 -11.83 -8.43
N GLU A 178 21.17 -10.70 -8.14
CA GLU A 178 21.63 -9.70 -7.16
C GLU A 178 21.73 -10.29 -5.74
N MET A 179 20.74 -11.10 -5.36
CA MET A 179 20.71 -11.80 -4.06
C MET A 179 21.69 -13.00 -3.98
N GLY A 180 22.44 -13.28 -5.05
CA GLY A 180 23.38 -14.41 -5.11
C GLY A 180 22.67 -15.78 -5.07
N LEU A 181 21.40 -15.84 -5.44
CA LEU A 181 20.65 -17.08 -5.59
C LEU A 181 21.09 -17.76 -6.89
N ARG A 182 21.76 -18.91 -6.80
CA ARG A 182 22.27 -19.64 -7.96
C ARG A 182 21.18 -20.48 -8.64
N PHE A 183 20.02 -19.85 -8.93
CA PHE A 183 18.91 -20.50 -9.62
C PHE A 183 19.10 -20.43 -11.12
N ASN A 184 18.83 -21.55 -11.80
CA ASN A 184 18.69 -21.53 -13.25
C ASN A 184 17.32 -20.97 -13.66
N ARG A 185 17.13 -20.65 -14.93
CA ARG A 185 15.88 -20.05 -15.44
C ARG A 185 14.62 -20.87 -15.14
N ARG A 186 14.73 -22.20 -15.14
CA ARG A 186 13.62 -23.08 -14.80
C ARG A 186 13.25 -22.94 -13.32
N GLN A 187 14.22 -22.89 -12.43
CA GLN A 187 13.99 -22.67 -11.00
C GLN A 187 13.41 -21.28 -10.73
N VAL A 188 13.86 -20.24 -11.44
CA VAL A 188 13.24 -18.90 -11.34
C VAL A 188 11.78 -18.94 -11.79
N LEU A 189 11.45 -19.63 -12.89
CA LEU A 189 10.07 -19.83 -13.34
C LEU A 189 9.23 -20.60 -12.30
N GLU A 190 9.74 -21.70 -11.77
CA GLU A 190 9.09 -22.50 -10.73
C GLU A 190 8.84 -21.65 -9.47
N GLY A 191 9.83 -20.87 -9.01
CA GLY A 191 9.69 -19.92 -7.90
C GLY A 191 8.64 -18.85 -8.18
N TYR A 192 8.61 -18.30 -9.41
CA TYR A 192 7.61 -17.35 -9.84
C TYR A 192 6.19 -17.95 -9.85
N MET A 193 6.04 -19.20 -10.25
CA MET A 193 4.74 -19.89 -10.21
C MET A 193 4.23 -20.12 -8.79
N ILE A 194 5.13 -20.31 -7.82
CA ILE A 194 4.79 -20.57 -6.40
C ILE A 194 4.53 -19.25 -5.65
N MET A 195 5.42 -18.27 -5.78
CA MET A 195 5.44 -17.05 -4.97
C MET A 195 4.95 -15.81 -5.73
N GLY A 196 4.72 -15.93 -7.04
CA GLY A 196 4.54 -14.76 -7.90
C GLY A 196 5.79 -13.88 -7.91
N GLY A 197 5.65 -12.66 -8.40
CA GLY A 197 6.73 -11.67 -8.39
C GLY A 197 6.73 -10.78 -7.13
N VAL A 198 6.28 -11.26 -5.97
CA VAL A 198 6.20 -10.44 -4.76
C VAL A 198 7.59 -10.30 -4.13
N PRO A 199 8.22 -9.10 -4.14
CA PRO A 199 9.59 -8.90 -3.70
C PRO A 199 9.88 -9.44 -2.30
N PHE A 200 8.93 -9.28 -1.38
CA PHE A 200 9.08 -9.76 -0.01
C PHE A 200 9.27 -11.28 0.07
N TYR A 201 8.59 -12.07 -0.76
CA TYR A 201 8.75 -13.53 -0.74
C TYR A 201 10.12 -13.94 -1.30
N TRP A 202 10.55 -13.28 -2.35
CA TRP A 202 11.87 -13.48 -2.95
C TRP A 202 13.00 -13.11 -2.00
N SER A 203 12.81 -12.07 -1.17
CA SER A 203 13.80 -11.65 -0.17
C SER A 203 14.00 -12.65 0.99
N GLN A 204 13.07 -13.59 1.17
CA GLN A 204 13.18 -14.64 2.19
C GLN A 204 14.01 -15.83 1.73
N LEU A 205 14.35 -15.91 0.43
CA LEU A 205 15.13 -17.02 -0.12
C LEU A 205 16.59 -16.91 0.33
N LYS A 206 17.18 -18.04 0.66
CA LYS A 206 18.56 -18.13 1.14
C LYS A 206 19.46 -18.69 0.04
N SER A 207 20.61 -18.03 -0.18
CA SER A 207 21.67 -18.55 -1.03
C SER A 207 22.25 -19.83 -0.42
N GLY A 208 22.76 -20.73 -1.28
CA GLY A 208 23.33 -22.03 -0.86
C GLY A 208 22.27 -23.11 -0.65
N MET A 209 21.00 -22.84 -0.76
CA MET A 209 19.91 -23.80 -0.74
C MET A 209 19.24 -23.89 -2.12
N SER A 210 18.78 -25.08 -2.48
CA SER A 210 17.96 -25.25 -3.69
C SER A 210 16.62 -24.55 -3.54
N LEU A 211 15.91 -24.28 -4.64
CA LEU A 211 14.56 -23.71 -4.59
C LEU A 211 13.61 -24.58 -3.74
N ALA A 212 13.63 -25.90 -3.95
CA ALA A 212 12.79 -26.83 -3.20
C ALA A 212 13.04 -26.78 -1.68
N GLN A 213 14.31 -26.69 -1.26
CA GLN A 213 14.69 -26.55 0.15
C GLN A 213 14.18 -25.21 0.72
N ASN A 214 14.36 -24.11 0.00
CA ASN A 214 13.83 -22.81 0.39
C ASN A 214 12.29 -22.83 0.55
N ILE A 215 11.57 -23.37 -0.43
CA ILE A 215 10.11 -23.47 -0.39
C ILE A 215 9.65 -24.33 0.78
N ASN A 216 10.29 -25.49 1.00
CA ASN A 216 9.96 -26.35 2.14
C ASN A 216 10.17 -25.61 3.47
N GLN A 217 11.31 -24.91 3.62
CA GLN A 217 11.57 -24.16 4.85
C GLN A 217 10.61 -22.99 5.07
N LEU A 218 10.23 -22.26 4.02
CA LEU A 218 9.40 -21.07 4.16
C LEU A 218 7.92 -21.39 4.37
N PHE A 219 7.39 -22.40 3.68
CA PHE A 219 5.95 -22.66 3.63
C PHE A 219 5.49 -23.90 4.39
N PHE A 220 6.36 -24.90 4.56
CA PHE A 220 5.94 -26.21 5.07
C PHE A 220 6.58 -26.61 6.40
N SER A 221 7.71 -26.01 6.81
CA SER A 221 8.27 -26.27 8.14
C SER A 221 7.41 -25.64 9.24
N GLU A 222 7.49 -26.18 10.45
CA GLU A 222 6.72 -25.68 11.61
C GLU A 222 7.00 -24.20 11.89
N ASP A 223 8.26 -23.79 11.76
CA ASP A 223 8.73 -22.41 11.96
C ASP A 223 8.82 -21.61 10.65
N GLY A 224 8.13 -22.04 9.59
CA GLY A 224 8.18 -21.40 8.28
C GLY A 224 7.58 -19.99 8.29
N ASN A 225 8.36 -18.97 7.95
CA ASN A 225 7.96 -17.56 7.97
C ASN A 225 6.72 -17.25 7.09
N LEU A 226 6.42 -18.07 6.11
CA LEU A 226 5.31 -17.89 5.18
C LEU A 226 4.22 -18.97 5.32
N ARG A 227 4.29 -19.79 6.37
CA ARG A 227 3.34 -20.90 6.59
C ARG A 227 1.89 -20.41 6.70
N HIS A 228 1.67 -19.31 7.39
CA HIS A 228 0.33 -18.71 7.61
C HIS A 228 0.08 -17.49 6.72
N GLU A 229 0.95 -17.27 5.73
CA GLU A 229 0.91 -16.07 4.89
C GLU A 229 -0.42 -15.88 4.17
N PHE A 230 -1.06 -16.96 3.76
CA PHE A 230 -2.35 -16.89 3.06
C PHE A 230 -3.43 -16.26 3.95
N ASP A 231 -3.57 -16.74 5.17
CA ASP A 231 -4.57 -16.22 6.13
C ASP A 231 -4.21 -14.79 6.57
N ASP A 232 -2.97 -14.55 6.96
CA ASP A 232 -2.47 -13.24 7.40
C ASP A 232 -2.63 -12.18 6.31
N LEU A 233 -2.47 -12.55 5.05
CA LEU A 233 -2.61 -11.63 3.93
C LEU A 233 -4.05 -11.14 3.79
N TYR A 234 -5.04 -12.03 3.84
CA TYR A 234 -6.45 -11.67 3.73
C TYR A 234 -6.95 -10.88 4.94
N ASP A 235 -6.58 -11.28 6.15
CA ASP A 235 -6.91 -10.58 7.39
C ASP A 235 -6.36 -9.15 7.42
N SER A 236 -5.21 -8.94 6.81
CA SER A 236 -4.58 -7.62 6.74
C SER A 236 -5.14 -6.71 5.65
N LEU A 237 -5.77 -7.26 4.62
CA LEU A 237 -6.31 -6.50 3.49
C LEU A 237 -7.79 -6.19 3.64
N PHE A 238 -8.55 -7.07 4.29
CA PHE A 238 -10.00 -7.01 4.33
C PHE A 238 -10.53 -7.08 5.77
N LYS A 239 -11.34 -6.10 6.16
CA LYS A 239 -12.00 -6.10 7.49
C LYS A 239 -12.86 -7.33 7.74
N GLN A 240 -13.39 -7.94 6.68
CA GLN A 240 -14.19 -9.18 6.69
C GLN A 240 -13.64 -10.11 5.62
N PRO A 241 -12.61 -10.90 5.89
CA PRO A 241 -11.91 -11.71 4.89
C PRO A 241 -12.72 -12.89 4.35
N LYS A 242 -13.66 -13.45 5.14
CA LYS A 242 -14.42 -14.67 4.80
C LYS A 242 -15.09 -14.66 3.41
N PRO A 243 -15.81 -13.60 2.97
CA PRO A 243 -16.39 -13.57 1.63
C PRO A 243 -15.33 -13.62 0.52
N TYR A 244 -14.19 -12.95 0.71
CA TYR A 244 -13.09 -12.95 -0.26
C TYR A 244 -12.44 -14.33 -0.37
N LEU A 245 -12.16 -14.97 0.77
CA LEU A 245 -11.63 -16.34 0.82
C LEU A 245 -12.56 -17.32 0.12
N SER A 246 -13.87 -17.28 0.41
CA SER A 246 -14.84 -18.19 -0.23
C SER A 246 -14.88 -18.04 -1.76
N ILE A 247 -14.69 -16.81 -2.29
CA ILE A 247 -14.63 -16.56 -3.74
C ILE A 247 -13.33 -17.16 -4.32
N VAL A 248 -12.21 -16.95 -3.67
CA VAL A 248 -10.91 -17.45 -4.14
C VAL A 248 -10.86 -18.97 -4.09
N ASP A 249 -11.36 -19.57 -3.02
CA ASP A 249 -11.47 -21.03 -2.88
C ASP A 249 -12.36 -21.63 -3.97
N ALA A 250 -13.51 -21.02 -4.24
CA ALA A 250 -14.38 -21.45 -5.33
C ALA A 250 -13.67 -21.39 -6.68
N LEU A 251 -12.99 -20.29 -6.98
CA LEU A 251 -12.23 -20.12 -8.23
C LEU A 251 -11.09 -21.12 -8.35
N ALA A 252 -10.45 -21.49 -7.25
CA ALA A 252 -9.35 -22.47 -7.25
C ALA A 252 -9.81 -23.88 -7.65
N THR A 253 -11.10 -24.19 -7.52
CA THR A 253 -11.64 -25.51 -7.92
C THR A 253 -11.82 -25.68 -9.43
N LYS A 254 -11.80 -24.57 -10.21
CA LYS A 254 -12.15 -24.60 -11.63
C LYS A 254 -11.05 -23.94 -12.49
N LYS A 255 -10.32 -24.73 -13.27
CA LYS A 255 -9.18 -24.29 -14.09
C LYS A 255 -9.49 -23.22 -15.14
N VAL A 256 -10.73 -23.19 -15.64
CA VAL A 256 -11.16 -22.25 -16.70
C VAL A 256 -11.84 -20.98 -16.18
N GLY A 257 -11.80 -20.77 -14.85
CA GLY A 257 -12.51 -19.67 -14.21
C GLY A 257 -13.99 -19.93 -14.02
N MET A 258 -14.71 -18.98 -13.45
CA MET A 258 -16.14 -19.08 -13.13
C MET A 258 -16.88 -17.81 -13.55
N THR A 259 -18.10 -18.00 -14.03
CA THR A 259 -19.04 -16.90 -14.23
C THR A 259 -19.56 -16.40 -12.88
N ARG A 260 -20.13 -15.18 -12.87
CA ARG A 260 -20.75 -14.62 -11.66
C ARG A 260 -21.80 -15.55 -11.05
N THR A 261 -22.63 -16.19 -11.88
CA THR A 261 -23.65 -17.13 -11.45
C THR A 261 -23.05 -18.37 -10.77
N GLU A 262 -21.97 -18.91 -11.34
CA GLU A 262 -21.26 -20.06 -10.76
C GLU A 262 -20.60 -19.70 -9.42
N ILE A 263 -20.04 -18.49 -9.29
CA ILE A 263 -19.49 -18.00 -8.01
C ILE A 263 -20.59 -17.92 -6.95
N LEU A 264 -21.76 -17.37 -7.29
CA LEU A 264 -22.90 -17.30 -6.38
C LEU A 264 -23.35 -18.69 -5.89
N GLN A 265 -23.45 -19.64 -6.81
CA GLN A 265 -23.84 -21.02 -6.48
C GLN A 265 -22.81 -21.70 -5.56
N ALA A 266 -21.53 -21.52 -5.84
CA ALA A 266 -20.46 -22.14 -5.06
C ALA A 266 -20.29 -21.52 -3.67
N THR A 267 -20.41 -20.18 -3.56
CA THR A 267 -20.11 -19.45 -2.30
C THR A 267 -21.33 -19.20 -1.43
N LYS A 268 -22.55 -19.36 -1.99
CA LYS A 268 -23.83 -19.00 -1.34
C LYS A 268 -23.92 -17.53 -0.93
N LEU A 269 -23.11 -16.67 -1.54
CA LEU A 269 -23.20 -15.22 -1.36
C LEU A 269 -24.45 -14.67 -2.06
N THR A 270 -24.95 -13.53 -1.60
CA THR A 270 -26.09 -12.86 -2.21
C THR A 270 -25.66 -12.05 -3.43
N ASP A 271 -26.43 -12.14 -4.53
CA ASP A 271 -26.21 -11.31 -5.71
C ASP A 271 -26.63 -9.85 -5.45
N ASN A 272 -25.68 -9.04 -5.04
CA ASN A 272 -25.89 -7.63 -4.74
C ASN A 272 -24.63 -6.81 -5.05
N GLY A 273 -24.67 -5.49 -4.78
CA GLY A 273 -23.52 -4.60 -4.95
C GLY A 273 -22.27 -5.01 -4.16
N LYS A 274 -22.42 -5.71 -3.02
CA LYS A 274 -21.28 -6.20 -2.23
C LYS A 274 -20.48 -7.28 -2.97
N LEU A 275 -21.13 -8.18 -3.71
CA LEU A 275 -20.40 -9.16 -4.51
C LEU A 275 -19.56 -8.47 -5.59
N THR A 276 -20.11 -7.45 -6.23
CA THR A 276 -19.34 -6.64 -7.21
C THR A 276 -18.13 -5.98 -6.54
N GLU A 277 -18.33 -5.40 -5.35
CA GLU A 277 -17.26 -4.82 -4.55
C GLU A 277 -16.17 -5.85 -4.18
N TYR A 278 -16.56 -7.06 -3.75
CA TYR A 278 -15.61 -8.13 -3.43
C TYR A 278 -14.77 -8.54 -4.65
N LEU A 279 -15.40 -8.70 -5.81
CA LEU A 279 -14.72 -9.07 -7.05
C LEU A 279 -13.76 -7.95 -7.50
N GLU A 280 -14.19 -6.69 -7.45
CA GLU A 280 -13.33 -5.54 -7.78
C GLU A 280 -12.15 -5.42 -6.82
N ASN A 281 -12.36 -5.61 -5.53
CA ASN A 281 -11.30 -5.57 -4.53
C ASN A 281 -10.26 -6.68 -4.77
N LEU A 282 -10.71 -7.90 -5.06
CA LEU A 282 -9.82 -9.02 -5.39
C LEU A 282 -9.03 -8.74 -6.68
N GLU A 283 -9.68 -8.16 -7.69
CA GLU A 283 -9.02 -7.76 -8.95
C GLU A 283 -7.97 -6.66 -8.71
N TYR A 284 -8.30 -5.61 -7.97
CA TYR A 284 -7.36 -4.53 -7.62
C TYR A 284 -6.16 -5.03 -6.80
N CYS A 285 -6.38 -6.04 -5.96
CA CYS A 285 -5.30 -6.68 -5.21
C CYS A 285 -4.52 -7.72 -6.04
N GLY A 286 -4.94 -8.01 -7.27
CA GLY A 286 -4.29 -8.96 -8.17
C GLY A 286 -4.46 -10.42 -7.79
N PHE A 287 -5.51 -10.76 -7.00
CA PHE A 287 -5.84 -12.16 -6.67
C PHE A 287 -6.63 -12.85 -7.76
N ILE A 288 -7.44 -12.10 -8.50
CA ILE A 288 -8.22 -12.59 -9.63
C ILE A 288 -8.03 -11.69 -10.85
N ARG A 289 -8.39 -12.20 -12.02
CA ARG A 289 -8.49 -11.46 -13.29
C ARG A 289 -9.88 -11.70 -13.89
N LYS A 290 -10.45 -10.67 -14.48
CA LYS A 290 -11.64 -10.76 -15.33
C LYS A 290 -11.26 -11.13 -16.75
#